data_ffecf5eeded76a780b5397ccf8e20ec2
#
_entry.id   ffecf5eeded76a780b5397ccf8e20ec2
#
_cell.length_a   1.000
_cell.length_b   1.000
_cell.length_c   1.000
_cell.angle_alpha   90.00
_cell.angle_beta   90.00
_cell.angle_gamma   90.00
#
_symmetry.space_group_name_H-M   'P 1'
#
loop_
_entity.id
_entity.type
_entity.pdbx_description
1 polymer ?
#
loop_
_entity_poly.entity_id
_entity_poly.type
_entity_poly.pdbx_seq_one_letter_code
_entity_poly.pdbx_strand_id
1 'polypeptide(L)'
;MESNVVYKGESLELCEDFIDIGYMAENVEVTDSKGELKEIKRSHPDKSMTLLISFPHGQEGFIDEILKIDELLHHIQVDIHCYMIFDGSFEEQSVIKNRLKKFEVVLDTEDEFGSMYGTKLVSGSLENKLTKSLFLISKDGAVFYLEMPSDLEKQFDLERLRIELNKAYASYTGVGCHG
;
A
#
# COMPACT_ATOMS: atom_id res chain seq x y z
N MET A 1 -1.39 -9.96 19.00
CA MET A 1 -1.56 -9.44 17.64
C MET A 1 -2.11 -10.50 16.73
N GLU A 2 -3.21 -10.19 16.10
CA GLU A 2 -3.77 -11.12 15.12
C GLU A 2 -2.87 -11.20 13.89
N SER A 3 -2.43 -12.39 13.59
CA SER A 3 -1.61 -12.62 12.41
C SER A 3 -2.38 -13.36 11.32
N ASN A 4 -3.69 -13.36 11.40
CA ASN A 4 -4.54 -14.05 10.42
C ASN A 4 -5.52 -13.09 9.77
N VAL A 5 -5.82 -13.36 8.50
CA VAL A 5 -6.89 -12.67 7.79
C VAL A 5 -7.81 -13.73 7.20
N VAL A 6 -9.02 -13.33 6.81
CA VAL A 6 -10.01 -14.24 6.26
C VAL A 6 -10.29 -13.86 4.80
N TYR A 7 -10.37 -14.87 3.94
CA TYR A 7 -10.77 -14.67 2.54
C TYR A 7 -11.70 -15.80 2.14
N LYS A 8 -12.93 -15.45 1.78
CA LYS A 8 -13.97 -16.41 1.38
C LYS A 8 -14.12 -17.53 2.39
N GLY A 9 -14.11 -17.19 3.67
CA GLY A 9 -14.26 -18.13 4.77
C GLY A 9 -13.01 -18.89 5.15
N GLU A 10 -11.91 -18.72 4.44
CA GLU A 10 -10.65 -19.38 4.73
C GLU A 10 -9.76 -18.48 5.59
N SER A 11 -9.15 -19.04 6.64
CA SER A 11 -8.21 -18.31 7.47
C SER A 11 -6.82 -18.41 6.86
N LEU A 12 -6.20 -17.25 6.61
CA LEU A 12 -4.87 -17.16 6.01
C LEU A 12 -3.94 -16.51 7.01
N GLU A 13 -2.71 -17.03 7.10
CA GLU A 13 -1.73 -16.50 8.03
C GLU A 13 -0.87 -15.43 7.37
N LEU A 14 -0.59 -14.37 8.13
CA LEU A 14 0.37 -13.35 7.73
C LEU A 14 1.74 -13.68 8.31
N CYS A 15 2.78 -13.20 7.65
CA CYS A 15 4.12 -13.26 8.22
C CYS A 15 4.16 -12.41 9.49
N GLU A 16 5.20 -12.59 10.32
CA GLU A 16 5.13 -12.11 11.69
C GLU A 16 5.14 -10.60 11.80
N ASP A 17 6.06 -9.86 11.61
CA ASP A 17 6.15 -8.47 11.98
C ASP A 17 5.49 -7.52 10.98
N PHE A 18 4.88 -6.47 11.48
CA PHE A 18 4.39 -5.40 10.62
C PHE A 18 4.80 -4.04 11.22
N ILE A 19 4.75 -3.01 10.39
CA ILE A 19 5.08 -1.65 10.81
C ILE A 19 3.79 -0.95 11.22
N ASP A 20 3.75 -0.42 12.43
CA ASP A 20 2.55 0.22 12.95
C ASP A 20 2.63 1.74 12.81
N ILE A 21 1.51 2.39 13.08
CA ILE A 21 1.41 3.84 13.07
C ILE A 21 2.42 4.42 14.06
N GLY A 22 3.11 5.46 13.64
CA GLY A 22 4.10 6.15 14.46
C GLY A 22 5.53 5.67 14.25
N TYR A 23 5.71 4.47 13.69
CA TYR A 23 7.06 3.98 13.42
C TYR A 23 7.54 4.48 12.06
N MET A 24 8.85 4.55 11.90
CA MET A 24 9.43 4.90 10.62
C MET A 24 9.14 3.79 9.61
N ALA A 25 8.74 4.18 8.41
CA ALA A 25 8.56 3.24 7.31
C ALA A 25 9.92 2.72 6.84
N GLU A 26 9.90 1.69 6.01
CA GLU A 26 11.10 1.10 5.45
C GLU A 26 11.20 1.41 3.97
N ASN A 27 12.44 1.64 3.50
CA ASN A 27 12.69 1.68 2.06
C ASN A 27 12.63 0.26 1.55
N VAL A 28 12.01 0.06 0.39
CA VAL A 28 11.90 -1.29 -0.19
C VAL A 28 12.24 -1.25 -1.67
N GLU A 29 12.84 -2.33 -2.16
CA GLU A 29 13.07 -2.49 -3.59
C GLU A 29 11.92 -3.27 -4.21
N VAL A 30 11.47 -2.80 -5.37
CA VAL A 30 10.39 -3.42 -6.13
C VAL A 30 10.79 -3.42 -7.59
N THR A 31 10.00 -4.10 -8.43
CA THR A 31 10.21 -4.10 -9.87
C THR A 31 9.10 -3.28 -10.51
N ASP A 32 9.46 -2.33 -11.36
CA ASP A 32 8.48 -1.49 -12.03
C ASP A 32 7.90 -2.18 -13.26
N SER A 33 7.02 -1.48 -13.97
CA SER A 33 6.34 -2.06 -15.13
C SER A 33 7.25 -2.31 -16.31
N LYS A 34 8.46 -1.79 -16.28
CA LYS A 34 9.47 -2.02 -17.33
C LYS A 34 10.40 -3.17 -16.98
N GLY A 35 10.17 -3.82 -15.82
CA GLY A 35 11.02 -4.90 -15.37
C GLY A 35 12.30 -4.45 -14.68
N GLU A 36 12.39 -3.18 -14.31
CA GLU A 36 13.58 -2.63 -13.68
C GLU A 36 13.40 -2.50 -12.18
N LEU A 37 14.47 -2.72 -11.43
CA LEU A 37 14.44 -2.53 -9.99
C LEU A 37 14.31 -1.04 -9.66
N LYS A 38 13.52 -0.76 -8.65
CA LYS A 38 13.24 0.60 -8.21
C LYS A 38 13.12 0.59 -6.69
N GLU A 39 13.72 1.59 -6.04
CA GLU A 39 13.57 1.71 -4.60
C GLU A 39 12.43 2.67 -4.28
N ILE A 40 11.50 2.22 -3.46
CA ILE A 40 10.48 3.11 -2.89
C ILE A 40 11.03 3.63 -1.58
N LYS A 41 11.32 4.92 -1.53
CA LYS A 41 11.88 5.53 -0.35
C LYS A 41 10.79 6.01 0.59
N ARG A 42 11.04 5.90 1.90
CA ARG A 42 10.08 6.35 2.89
C ARG A 42 9.96 7.87 2.95
N SER A 43 10.95 8.58 2.44
CA SER A 43 10.88 10.03 2.38
C SER A 43 11.51 10.51 1.07
N HIS A 44 11.06 11.67 0.60
CA HIS A 44 11.47 12.21 -0.68
C HIS A 44 12.05 13.60 -0.49
N PRO A 45 13.01 14.01 -1.36
CA PRO A 45 13.58 15.35 -1.25
C PRO A 45 12.55 16.48 -1.38
N ASP A 46 11.47 16.24 -2.15
CA ASP A 46 10.42 17.25 -2.37
C ASP A 46 9.42 17.31 -1.21
N LYS A 47 9.64 16.53 -0.14
CA LYS A 47 8.76 16.51 1.03
C LYS A 47 7.35 16.07 0.73
N SER A 48 7.17 15.22 -0.27
CA SER A 48 5.85 14.65 -0.55
C SER A 48 5.59 13.43 0.32
N MET A 49 4.31 13.10 0.49
CA MET A 49 3.89 11.89 1.19
C MET A 49 4.00 10.69 0.28
N THR A 50 3.85 9.49 0.85
CA THR A 50 3.82 8.24 0.10
C THR A 50 2.63 7.41 0.53
N LEU A 51 1.94 6.81 -0.44
CA LEU A 51 0.82 5.91 -0.16
C LEU A 51 1.15 4.56 -0.79
N LEU A 52 1.23 3.53 0.05
CA LEU A 52 1.51 2.17 -0.39
C LEU A 52 0.26 1.34 -0.18
N ILE A 53 -0.24 0.75 -1.25
CA ILE A 53 -1.42 -0.10 -1.17
C ILE A 53 -1.08 -1.44 -1.82
N SER A 54 -1.46 -2.53 -1.17
CA SER A 54 -1.26 -3.87 -1.72
C SER A 54 -2.57 -4.63 -1.80
N PHE A 55 -2.65 -5.53 -2.77
CA PHE A 55 -3.75 -6.45 -2.97
C PHE A 55 -3.18 -7.81 -3.35
N PRO A 56 -3.92 -8.90 -3.08
CA PRO A 56 -3.43 -10.22 -3.49
C PRO A 56 -3.34 -10.38 -5.01
N HIS A 57 -4.27 -9.77 -5.74
CA HIS A 57 -4.25 -9.73 -7.20
C HIS A 57 -5.18 -8.61 -7.67
N GLY A 58 -5.18 -8.38 -8.97
CA GLY A 58 -5.97 -7.29 -9.54
C GLY A 58 -7.15 -7.75 -10.37
N GLN A 59 -7.72 -8.91 -10.04
CA GLN A 59 -8.80 -9.51 -10.81
C GLN A 59 -10.14 -9.32 -10.11
N GLU A 60 -11.14 -10.06 -10.58
CA GLU A 60 -12.48 -10.02 -10.03
C GLU A 60 -12.48 -10.13 -8.52
N GLY A 61 -13.22 -9.25 -7.87
CA GLY A 61 -13.25 -9.16 -6.43
C GLY A 61 -12.37 -8.05 -5.87
N PHE A 62 -11.34 -7.63 -6.60
CA PHE A 62 -10.44 -6.58 -6.14
C PHE A 62 -10.31 -5.43 -7.14
N ILE A 63 -10.48 -5.72 -8.45
CA ILE A 63 -10.18 -4.71 -9.47
C ILE A 63 -11.07 -3.46 -9.32
N ASP A 64 -12.34 -3.64 -8.97
CA ASP A 64 -13.23 -2.50 -8.84
C ASP A 64 -12.78 -1.57 -7.70
N GLU A 65 -12.34 -2.16 -6.60
CA GLU A 65 -11.84 -1.37 -5.47
C GLU A 65 -10.54 -0.66 -5.84
N ILE A 66 -9.65 -1.35 -6.55
CA ILE A 66 -8.39 -0.74 -7.01
C ILE A 66 -8.70 0.49 -7.86
N LEU A 67 -9.65 0.37 -8.78
CA LEU A 67 -9.99 1.48 -9.67
C LEU A 67 -10.63 2.64 -8.90
N LYS A 68 -11.44 2.35 -7.88
CA LYS A 68 -12.03 3.39 -7.05
C LYS A 68 -10.97 4.16 -6.27
N ILE A 69 -9.99 3.45 -5.73
CA ILE A 69 -8.91 4.10 -4.99
C ILE A 69 -8.10 4.99 -5.91
N ASP A 70 -7.78 4.50 -7.09
CA ASP A 70 -7.01 5.27 -8.06
C ASP A 70 -7.76 6.54 -8.47
N GLU A 71 -9.07 6.42 -8.71
CA GLU A 71 -9.87 7.57 -9.08
C GLU A 71 -9.92 8.60 -7.96
N LEU A 72 -10.05 8.16 -6.72
CA LEU A 72 -10.05 9.06 -5.59
C LEU A 72 -8.73 9.84 -5.51
N LEU A 73 -7.61 9.15 -5.58
CA LEU A 73 -6.30 9.79 -5.47
C LEU A 73 -6.00 10.66 -6.69
N HIS A 74 -6.52 10.32 -7.85
CA HIS A 74 -6.37 11.12 -9.05
C HIS A 74 -7.01 12.50 -8.89
N HIS A 75 -8.10 12.59 -8.11
CA HIS A 75 -8.81 13.84 -7.92
C HIS A 75 -8.35 14.64 -6.69
N ILE A 76 -7.51 14.06 -5.86
CA ILE A 76 -6.98 14.77 -4.70
C ILE A 76 -5.76 15.58 -5.13
N GLN A 77 -5.75 16.86 -4.74
CA GLN A 77 -4.70 17.78 -5.18
C GLN A 77 -3.65 17.97 -4.10
N VAL A 78 -2.88 16.93 -3.85
CA VAL A 78 -1.73 16.98 -2.95
C VAL A 78 -0.58 16.24 -3.61
N ASP A 79 0.63 16.62 -3.24
CA ASP A 79 1.83 15.92 -3.74
C ASP A 79 2.01 14.64 -2.95
N ILE A 80 1.77 13.53 -3.60
CA ILE A 80 1.86 12.22 -2.97
C ILE A 80 2.27 11.19 -4.02
N HIS A 81 3.21 10.32 -3.64
CA HIS A 81 3.61 9.21 -4.48
C HIS A 81 2.76 8.01 -4.14
N CYS A 82 2.06 7.46 -5.12
CA CYS A 82 1.11 6.37 -4.90
C CYS A 82 1.58 5.10 -5.62
N TYR A 83 1.70 4.02 -4.87
CA TYR A 83 2.15 2.73 -5.42
C TYR A 83 1.11 1.66 -5.13
N MET A 84 0.76 0.91 -6.18
CA MET A 84 -0.10 -0.28 -6.06
C MET A 84 0.81 -1.49 -6.17
N ILE A 85 0.95 -2.24 -5.08
CA ILE A 85 1.96 -3.28 -4.95
C ILE A 85 1.32 -4.66 -5.00
N PHE A 86 1.87 -5.51 -5.87
CA PHE A 86 1.48 -6.92 -5.95
C PHE A 86 2.71 -7.78 -5.70
N ASP A 87 2.50 -9.06 -5.41
CA ASP A 87 3.62 -9.97 -5.22
C ASP A 87 4.40 -10.18 -6.52
N GLY A 88 5.60 -10.72 -6.40
CA GLY A 88 6.49 -10.85 -7.53
C GLY A 88 6.03 -11.78 -8.63
N SER A 89 5.03 -12.64 -8.35
CA SER A 89 4.52 -13.57 -9.35
C SER A 89 3.34 -13.03 -10.15
N PHE A 90 2.91 -11.80 -9.86
CA PHE A 90 1.74 -11.20 -10.50
C PHE A 90 2.03 -10.95 -11.99
N GLU A 91 1.20 -11.48 -12.88
CA GLU A 91 1.47 -11.45 -14.32
C GLU A 91 0.71 -10.38 -15.08
N GLU A 92 -0.27 -9.74 -14.46
CA GLU A 92 -1.14 -8.80 -15.15
C GLU A 92 -0.77 -7.34 -14.92
N GLN A 93 0.50 -7.10 -14.60
CA GLN A 93 0.99 -5.78 -14.25
C GLN A 93 0.67 -4.72 -15.31
N SER A 94 0.95 -5.05 -16.59
CA SER A 94 0.75 -4.07 -17.65
C SER A 94 -0.74 -3.79 -17.90
N VAL A 95 -1.60 -4.79 -17.73
CA VAL A 95 -3.04 -4.60 -17.90
C VAL A 95 -3.56 -3.64 -16.85
N ILE A 96 -3.20 -3.86 -15.59
CA ILE A 96 -3.63 -2.98 -14.49
C ILE A 96 -3.02 -1.59 -14.67
N LYS A 97 -1.73 -1.52 -14.98
CA LYS A 97 -1.04 -0.25 -15.18
C LYS A 97 -1.77 0.65 -16.17
N ASN A 98 -2.25 0.07 -17.26
CA ASN A 98 -2.90 0.86 -18.31
C ASN A 98 -4.27 1.41 -17.91
N ARG A 99 -4.81 0.94 -16.79
CA ARG A 99 -6.10 1.40 -16.29
C ARG A 99 -5.98 2.41 -15.15
N LEU A 100 -4.79 2.59 -14.59
CA LEU A 100 -4.57 3.48 -13.45
C LEU A 100 -4.05 4.83 -13.92
N LYS A 101 -4.54 5.89 -13.29
CA LYS A 101 -4.18 7.27 -13.63
C LYS A 101 -3.18 7.86 -12.65
N LYS A 102 -3.25 7.44 -11.39
CA LYS A 102 -2.44 8.03 -10.33
C LYS A 102 -1.41 7.06 -9.78
N PHE A 103 -1.78 5.79 -9.61
CA PHE A 103 -0.92 4.81 -8.97
C PHE A 103 0.06 4.20 -9.96
N GLU A 104 1.29 4.05 -9.50
CA GLU A 104 2.28 3.27 -10.24
C GLU A 104 2.17 1.82 -9.74
N VAL A 105 2.07 0.87 -10.68
CA VAL A 105 2.00 -0.56 -10.33
C VAL A 105 3.42 -1.09 -10.24
N VAL A 106 3.72 -1.75 -9.11
CA VAL A 106 5.04 -2.33 -8.88
C VAL A 106 4.88 -3.73 -8.29
N LEU A 107 5.92 -4.54 -8.45
CA LEU A 107 5.93 -5.92 -7.96
C LEU A 107 6.96 -6.09 -6.86
N ASP A 108 6.59 -6.80 -5.79
CA ASP A 108 7.45 -7.08 -4.64
C ASP A 108 8.36 -8.29 -4.95
N THR A 109 9.18 -8.15 -5.99
CA THR A 109 10.02 -9.26 -6.46
C THR A 109 11.12 -9.65 -5.48
N GLU A 110 11.56 -8.71 -4.64
CA GLU A 110 12.58 -8.96 -3.63
C GLU A 110 11.99 -9.35 -2.29
N ASP A 111 10.68 -9.47 -2.21
CA ASP A 111 9.97 -9.88 -0.99
C ASP A 111 10.20 -8.92 0.18
N GLU A 112 10.68 -7.72 -0.08
CA GLU A 112 10.99 -6.76 0.97
C GLU A 112 9.75 -6.12 1.55
N PHE A 113 8.82 -5.71 0.67
CA PHE A 113 7.59 -5.09 1.16
C PHE A 113 6.80 -6.10 2.00
N GLY A 114 6.61 -7.31 1.48
CA GLY A 114 5.85 -8.33 2.18
C GLY A 114 6.43 -8.66 3.54
N SER A 115 7.76 -8.76 3.63
CA SER A 115 8.44 -9.14 4.86
C SER A 115 8.55 -7.98 5.85
N MET A 116 8.95 -6.81 5.37
CA MET A 116 9.21 -5.68 6.27
C MET A 116 7.93 -5.01 6.75
N TYR A 117 6.90 -4.97 5.92
CA TYR A 117 5.64 -4.35 6.29
C TYR A 117 4.63 -5.34 6.87
N GLY A 118 4.97 -6.62 6.89
CA GLY A 118 4.11 -7.64 7.48
C GLY A 118 2.88 -7.96 6.65
N THR A 119 2.98 -7.83 5.33
CA THR A 119 1.83 -7.99 4.45
C THR A 119 1.81 -9.30 3.68
N LYS A 120 2.85 -10.12 3.80
CA LYS A 120 2.94 -11.37 3.06
C LYS A 120 2.06 -12.45 3.68
N LEU A 121 1.26 -13.10 2.85
CA LEU A 121 0.46 -14.25 3.25
C LEU A 121 1.33 -15.51 3.13
N VAL A 122 1.33 -16.31 4.19
CA VAL A 122 2.23 -17.47 4.27
C VAL A 122 1.47 -18.79 4.30
N SER A 123 0.16 -18.78 4.10
CA SER A 123 -0.62 -20.01 4.05
C SER A 123 -1.86 -19.86 3.19
N GLY A 124 -2.45 -20.97 2.82
CA GLY A 124 -3.76 -21.01 2.18
C GLY A 124 -3.74 -20.71 0.69
N SER A 125 -4.92 -20.40 0.18
CA SER A 125 -5.12 -20.22 -1.26
C SER A 125 -4.39 -19.02 -1.83
N LEU A 126 -3.99 -18.06 -0.99
CA LEU A 126 -3.27 -16.88 -1.43
C LEU A 126 -1.83 -16.86 -0.90
N GLU A 127 -1.29 -18.04 -0.62
CA GLU A 127 0.07 -18.14 -0.12
C GLU A 127 1.07 -17.46 -1.07
N ASN A 128 2.01 -16.71 -0.50
CA ASN A 128 3.03 -15.93 -1.19
C ASN A 128 2.51 -14.67 -1.87
N LYS A 129 1.22 -14.39 -1.73
CA LYS A 129 0.67 -13.12 -2.21
C LYS A 129 0.63 -12.11 -1.06
N LEU A 130 0.27 -10.88 -1.38
CA LEU A 130 0.19 -9.81 -0.38
C LEU A 130 -1.26 -9.65 0.08
N THR A 131 -1.46 -9.44 1.38
CA THR A 131 -2.79 -9.13 1.88
C THR A 131 -3.18 -7.71 1.47
N LYS A 132 -4.45 -7.36 1.63
CA LYS A 132 -4.87 -5.99 1.43
C LYS A 132 -4.29 -5.12 2.53
N SER A 133 -3.57 -4.10 2.15
CA SER A 133 -2.97 -3.17 3.11
C SER A 133 -2.92 -1.79 2.51
N LEU A 134 -2.92 -0.79 3.40
CA LEU A 134 -2.85 0.61 3.03
C LEU A 134 -1.98 1.30 4.06
N PHE A 135 -0.86 1.87 3.62
CA PHE A 135 0.07 2.59 4.48
C PHE A 135 0.22 4.01 3.94
N LEU A 136 -0.20 4.99 4.74
CA LEU A 136 0.04 6.39 4.41
C LEU A 136 1.27 6.84 5.18
N ILE A 137 2.31 7.22 4.44
CA ILE A 137 3.59 7.61 5.02
C ILE A 137 3.70 9.13 4.91
N SER A 138 3.96 9.77 6.04
CA SER A 138 4.06 11.22 6.11
C SER A 138 5.35 11.71 5.47
N LYS A 139 5.45 13.03 5.38
CA LYS A 139 6.59 13.68 4.72
C LYS A 139 7.93 13.36 5.39
N ASP A 140 7.90 13.04 6.69
CA ASP A 140 9.13 12.71 7.42
C ASP A 140 9.43 11.22 7.41
N GLY A 141 8.63 10.41 6.73
CA GLY A 141 8.91 8.98 6.58
C GLY A 141 8.27 8.08 7.62
N ALA A 142 7.45 8.60 8.51
CA ALA A 142 6.75 7.79 9.51
C ALA A 142 5.40 7.35 8.99
N VAL A 143 4.93 6.19 9.45
CA VAL A 143 3.59 5.71 9.11
C VAL A 143 2.57 6.57 9.85
N PHE A 144 1.78 7.29 9.11
CA PHE A 144 0.77 8.20 9.65
C PHE A 144 -0.58 7.51 9.84
N TYR A 145 -0.93 6.61 8.92
CA TYR A 145 -2.21 5.91 8.94
C TYR A 145 -2.03 4.55 8.30
N LEU A 146 -2.72 3.56 8.83
CA LEU A 146 -2.59 2.18 8.39
C LEU A 146 -3.96 1.52 8.41
N GLU A 147 -4.27 0.78 7.36
CA GLU A 147 -5.47 -0.04 7.34
C GLU A 147 -5.12 -1.39 6.75
N MET A 148 -5.39 -2.47 7.49
CA MET A 148 -5.23 -3.84 7.02
C MET A 148 -6.50 -4.61 7.41
N PRO A 149 -7.47 -4.72 6.48
CA PRO A 149 -8.72 -5.39 6.81
C PRO A 149 -8.48 -6.84 7.21
N SER A 150 -9.14 -7.28 8.28
CA SER A 150 -9.04 -8.68 8.70
C SER A 150 -9.81 -9.62 7.79
N ASP A 151 -10.71 -9.08 6.98
CA ASP A 151 -11.44 -9.83 5.96
C ASP A 151 -11.10 -9.18 4.62
N LEU A 152 -10.49 -9.94 3.71
CA LEU A 152 -10.02 -9.39 2.44
C LEU A 152 -11.17 -8.96 1.53
N GLU A 153 -12.39 -9.44 1.80
CA GLU A 153 -13.55 -8.99 1.02
C GLU A 153 -14.11 -7.66 1.51
N LYS A 154 -13.65 -7.19 2.67
CA LYS A 154 -14.05 -5.88 3.17
C LYS A 154 -13.25 -4.79 2.48
N GLN A 155 -13.94 -3.76 2.00
CA GLN A 155 -13.28 -2.66 1.31
C GLN A 155 -12.62 -1.71 2.31
N PHE A 156 -11.59 -1.00 1.84
CA PHE A 156 -10.96 0.06 2.64
C PHE A 156 -11.97 1.19 2.88
N ASP A 157 -11.77 1.88 3.99
CA ASP A 157 -12.58 3.06 4.33
C ASP A 157 -11.99 4.27 3.61
N LEU A 158 -12.49 4.55 2.42
CA LEU A 158 -11.94 5.63 1.59
C LEU A 158 -12.25 7.01 2.15
N GLU A 159 -13.35 7.16 2.87
CA GLU A 159 -13.63 8.42 3.53
C GLU A 159 -12.62 8.69 4.63
N ARG A 160 -12.27 7.66 5.40
CA ARG A 160 -11.24 7.79 6.41
C ARG A 160 -9.89 8.10 5.79
N LEU A 161 -9.57 7.46 4.67
CA LEU A 161 -8.33 7.75 3.96
C LEU A 161 -8.26 9.21 3.55
N ARG A 162 -9.36 9.75 3.02
CA ARG A 162 -9.40 11.15 2.62
C ARG A 162 -9.14 12.09 3.80
N ILE A 163 -9.75 11.77 4.94
CA ILE A 163 -9.56 12.57 6.16
C ILE A 163 -8.10 12.50 6.63
N GLU A 164 -7.53 11.30 6.66
CA GLU A 164 -6.16 11.14 7.13
C GLU A 164 -5.15 11.77 6.17
N LEU A 165 -5.42 11.74 4.87
CA LEU A 165 -4.58 12.43 3.89
C LEU A 165 -4.52 13.93 4.17
N ASN A 166 -5.67 14.53 4.44
CA ASN A 166 -5.73 15.96 4.75
C ASN A 166 -4.99 16.26 6.06
N LYS A 167 -5.13 15.42 7.06
CA LYS A 167 -4.43 15.61 8.32
C LYS A 167 -2.91 15.50 8.14
N ALA A 168 -2.45 14.49 7.41
CA ALA A 168 -1.03 14.29 7.19
C ALA A 168 -0.44 15.44 6.41
N TYR A 169 -1.15 15.92 5.39
CA TYR A 169 -0.69 17.03 4.58
C TYR A 169 -0.60 18.31 5.42
N ALA A 170 -1.62 18.59 6.21
CA ALA A 170 -1.68 19.81 7.01
C ALA A 170 -0.61 19.82 8.10
N SER A 171 -0.26 18.66 8.66
CA SER A 171 0.72 18.56 9.72
C SER A 171 2.10 19.05 9.30
N TYR A 172 2.36 19.11 8.00
CA TYR A 172 3.68 19.43 7.48
C TYR A 172 3.68 20.64 6.58
N THR A 173 2.78 21.60 6.85
CA THR A 173 2.74 22.85 6.09
C THR A 173 3.71 23.88 6.63
N GLY A 174 4.57 23.50 7.56
CA GLY A 174 5.58 24.37 8.10
C GLY A 174 5.24 25.00 9.45
N VAL A 175 4.00 24.94 9.85
CA VAL A 175 3.58 25.56 11.09
C VAL A 175 3.74 24.62 12.28
N GLY A 176 3.36 23.36 12.08
CA GLY A 176 3.37 22.43 13.18
C GLY A 176 4.66 21.66 13.35
N CYS A 177 5.56 21.76 12.39
CA CYS A 177 6.72 20.88 12.35
C CYS A 177 7.79 21.22 13.37
N HIS A 178 7.68 22.35 14.00
CA HIS A 178 8.59 22.73 15.05
C HIS A 178 7.97 22.61 16.40
N GLY A 179 6.83 22.13 16.39
CA GLY A 179 6.19 21.87 17.68
C GLY A 179 6.87 20.75 18.34
#